data_5f4f9156f3576d31403786595897886c
#
_entry.id   5f4f9156f3576d31403786595897886c
#
_cell.length_a   1.000
_cell.length_b   1.000
_cell.length_c   1.000
_cell.angle_alpha   90.00
_cell.angle_beta   90.00
_cell.angle_gamma   90.00
#
_symmetry.space_group_name_H-M   'P 1'
#
loop_
_entity.id
_entity.type
_entity.pdbx_description
1 polymer ?
#
loop_
_entity_poly.entity_id
_entity_poly.type
_entity_poly.pdbx_seq_one_letter_code
_entity_poly.pdbx_strand_id
1 'polypeptide(L)'
;MTPDRRILFFGDSFVAGVGDPTGLGWVGRVVAASHGGGRPITAYNLGVRGDTSADVAARFAVEMDARTRAETATHGVVLGVGANDMTVTDNRLRVAPGLAVGTLNRLIDRTRARGHGVLIVGPPPVGDEAQDERIGELSTQFAHVATHRGIAFVETAKPLCAHEAWRSEAAANDGSHPGAAGYAALATLVLDAGWTDWLARLG
;
A
#
# COMPACT_ATOMS: atom_id res chain seq x y z
N MET A 1 15.28 10.72 23.51
CA MET A 1 14.30 11.41 22.63
C MET A 1 13.60 10.34 21.80
N THR A 2 12.30 10.47 21.56
CA THR A 2 11.57 9.57 20.66
C THR A 2 12.09 9.80 19.23
N PRO A 3 12.41 8.75 18.45
CA PRO A 3 12.86 8.90 17.07
C PRO A 3 11.82 9.62 16.21
N ASP A 4 12.23 10.61 15.40
CA ASP A 4 11.36 11.24 14.39
C ASP A 4 11.25 10.32 13.19
N ARG A 5 10.17 9.54 13.10
CA ARG A 5 9.89 8.62 12.01
C ARG A 5 8.82 9.21 11.09
N ARG A 6 9.14 9.31 9.82
CA ARG A 6 8.23 9.84 8.77
C ARG A 6 7.96 8.78 7.73
N ILE A 7 6.71 8.42 7.58
CA ILE A 7 6.29 7.32 6.71
C ILE A 7 5.41 7.85 5.59
N LEU A 8 5.82 7.58 4.35
CA LEU A 8 5.11 7.97 3.14
C LEU A 8 4.35 6.76 2.61
N PHE A 9 3.04 6.85 2.49
CA PHE A 9 2.17 5.79 1.98
C PHE A 9 1.75 6.14 0.56
N PHE A 10 2.41 5.56 -0.43
CA PHE A 10 2.09 5.74 -1.84
C PHE A 10 1.12 4.67 -2.33
N GLY A 11 0.13 5.09 -3.08
CA GLY A 11 -0.82 4.19 -3.72
C GLY A 11 -2.02 4.90 -4.31
N ASP A 12 -3.11 4.17 -4.38
CA ASP A 12 -4.34 4.54 -5.05
C ASP A 12 -5.47 4.90 -4.06
N SER A 13 -6.73 4.65 -4.45
CA SER A 13 -7.92 4.89 -3.63
C SER A 13 -7.95 4.05 -2.35
N PHE A 14 -7.37 2.86 -2.34
CA PHE A 14 -7.31 2.04 -1.13
C PHE A 14 -6.34 2.63 -0.10
N VAL A 15 -5.23 3.21 -0.54
CA VAL A 15 -4.33 3.95 0.35
C VAL A 15 -4.99 5.24 0.84
N ALA A 16 -5.71 5.94 -0.03
CA ALA A 16 -6.49 7.11 0.35
C ALA A 16 -7.62 6.81 1.36
N GLY A 17 -8.07 5.55 1.44
CA GLY A 17 -9.15 5.13 2.36
C GLY A 17 -10.55 5.44 1.83
N VAL A 18 -10.73 5.40 0.51
CA VAL A 18 -12.02 5.66 -0.14
C VAL A 18 -13.08 4.66 0.34
N GLY A 19 -14.27 5.14 0.65
CA GLY A 19 -15.38 4.29 1.13
C GLY A 19 -15.45 4.14 2.65
N ASP A 20 -14.41 4.47 3.39
CA ASP A 20 -14.43 4.42 4.85
C ASP A 20 -15.18 5.62 5.44
N PRO A 21 -16.35 5.44 6.08
CA PRO A 21 -17.11 6.54 6.65
C PRO A 21 -16.40 7.22 7.83
N THR A 22 -15.39 6.60 8.40
CA THR A 22 -14.58 7.18 9.48
C THR A 22 -13.46 8.09 8.96
N GLY A 23 -13.16 8.06 7.66
CA GLY A 23 -12.07 8.81 7.04
C GLY A 23 -10.66 8.30 7.39
N LEU A 24 -10.54 7.20 8.13
CA LEU A 24 -9.25 6.67 8.56
C LEU A 24 -8.56 5.81 7.50
N GLY A 25 -9.33 5.06 6.72
CA GLY A 25 -8.77 4.01 5.89
C GLY A 25 -7.93 3.02 6.70
N TRP A 26 -7.14 2.17 6.08
CA TRP A 26 -6.19 1.31 6.77
C TRP A 26 -4.96 2.10 7.26
N VAL A 27 -4.53 3.11 6.53
CA VAL A 27 -3.37 3.94 6.88
C VAL A 27 -3.59 4.63 8.22
N GLY A 28 -4.73 5.31 8.41
CA GLY A 28 -5.06 5.98 9.66
C GLY A 28 -5.12 5.02 10.86
N ARG A 29 -5.63 3.79 10.64
CA ARG A 29 -5.68 2.75 11.69
C ARG A 29 -4.29 2.25 12.08
N VAL A 30 -3.40 2.02 11.10
CA VAL A 30 -2.00 1.63 11.35
C VAL A 30 -1.25 2.74 12.08
N VAL A 31 -1.49 4.01 11.72
CA VAL A 31 -0.93 5.19 12.43
C VAL A 31 -1.41 5.22 13.86
N ALA A 32 -2.71 5.11 14.11
CA ALA A 32 -3.28 5.10 15.46
C ALA A 32 -2.70 3.97 16.33
N ALA A 33 -2.59 2.76 15.77
CA ALA A 33 -1.98 1.62 16.46
C ALA A 33 -0.49 1.87 16.78
N SER A 34 0.26 2.50 15.88
CA SER A 34 1.67 2.84 16.09
C SER A 34 1.83 3.82 17.25
N HIS A 35 0.98 4.84 17.34
CA HIS A 35 0.97 5.79 18.46
C HIS A 35 0.57 5.10 19.76
N GLY A 36 -0.49 4.30 19.76
CA GLY A 36 -0.94 3.53 20.92
C GLY A 36 0.10 2.55 21.43
N GLY A 37 0.92 1.98 20.54
CA GLY A 37 2.05 1.09 20.87
C GLY A 37 3.34 1.82 21.26
N GLY A 38 3.32 3.13 21.49
CA GLY A 38 4.49 3.92 21.89
C GLY A 38 5.53 4.14 20.78
N ARG A 39 5.15 3.95 19.52
CA ARG A 39 5.99 4.18 18.34
C ARG A 39 5.35 5.23 17.41
N PRO A 40 5.28 6.50 17.85
CA PRO A 40 4.67 7.55 17.05
C PRO A 40 5.40 7.75 15.73
N ILE A 41 4.61 8.04 14.69
CA ILE A 41 5.09 8.34 13.34
C ILE A 41 4.38 9.59 12.81
N THR A 42 5.06 10.35 11.96
CA THR A 42 4.41 11.32 11.07
C THR A 42 4.07 10.58 9.77
N ALA A 43 2.79 10.47 9.46
CA ALA A 43 2.33 9.78 8.25
C ALA A 43 1.94 10.78 7.16
N TYR A 44 2.39 10.50 5.94
CA TYR A 44 1.94 11.18 4.73
C TYR A 44 1.15 10.20 3.87
N ASN A 45 -0.18 10.31 3.92
CA ASN A 45 -1.03 9.53 3.02
C ASN A 45 -1.01 10.18 1.63
N LEU A 46 -0.41 9.49 0.68
CA LEU A 46 -0.21 9.91 -0.70
C LEU A 46 -1.02 9.02 -1.67
N GLY A 47 -2.14 8.53 -1.21
CA GLY A 47 -3.10 7.81 -2.03
C GLY A 47 -3.84 8.75 -2.99
N VAL A 48 -3.89 8.40 -4.28
CA VAL A 48 -4.65 9.15 -5.30
C VAL A 48 -5.60 8.18 -6.00
N ARG A 49 -6.89 8.52 -6.00
CA ARG A 49 -7.93 7.65 -6.59
C ARG A 49 -7.64 7.34 -8.05
N GLY A 50 -7.71 6.05 -8.38
CA GLY A 50 -7.55 5.58 -9.74
C GLY A 50 -6.10 5.47 -10.23
N ASP A 51 -5.10 5.86 -9.44
CA ASP A 51 -3.70 5.74 -9.84
C ASP A 51 -3.33 4.27 -10.10
N THR A 52 -2.64 4.07 -11.22
CA THR A 52 -1.87 2.85 -11.51
C THR A 52 -0.47 2.95 -10.90
N SER A 53 0.27 1.85 -10.95
CA SER A 53 1.70 1.88 -10.56
C SER A 53 2.51 2.90 -11.37
N ALA A 54 2.16 3.10 -12.65
CA ALA A 54 2.79 4.08 -13.51
C ALA A 54 2.50 5.52 -13.09
N ASP A 55 1.26 5.83 -12.71
CA ASP A 55 0.85 7.15 -12.23
C ASP A 55 1.55 7.48 -10.92
N VAL A 56 1.60 6.52 -9.98
CA VAL A 56 2.39 6.67 -8.74
C VAL A 56 3.85 6.95 -9.06
N ALA A 57 4.46 6.22 -10.00
CA ALA A 57 5.86 6.42 -10.37
C ALA A 57 6.15 7.81 -10.99
N ALA A 58 5.17 8.38 -11.69
CA ALA A 58 5.30 9.71 -12.29
C ALA A 58 5.43 10.83 -11.25
N ARG A 59 4.70 10.74 -10.11
CA ARG A 59 4.75 11.74 -9.03
C ARG A 59 5.71 11.39 -7.88
N PHE A 60 6.23 10.17 -7.85
CA PHE A 60 6.96 9.60 -6.72
C PHE A 60 8.14 10.46 -6.25
N ALA A 61 9.00 10.90 -7.17
CA ALA A 61 10.21 11.62 -6.80
C ALA A 61 9.89 12.98 -6.15
N VAL A 62 8.99 13.75 -6.76
CA VAL A 62 8.60 15.09 -6.28
C VAL A 62 7.93 14.98 -4.92
N GLU A 63 7.02 14.03 -4.74
CA GLU A 63 6.31 13.79 -3.48
C GLU A 63 7.25 13.33 -2.37
N MET A 64 8.18 12.43 -2.68
CA MET A 64 9.17 11.95 -1.73
C MET A 64 10.13 13.07 -1.32
N ASP A 65 10.72 13.79 -2.29
CA ASP A 65 11.71 14.83 -2.02
C ASP A 65 11.12 15.99 -1.17
N ALA A 66 9.82 16.28 -1.35
CA ALA A 66 9.14 17.30 -0.56
C ALA A 66 9.05 16.93 0.94
N ARG A 67 9.01 15.63 1.30
CA ARG A 67 8.72 15.12 2.65
C ARG A 67 9.93 14.52 3.36
N THR A 68 11.04 14.32 2.66
CA THR A 68 12.25 13.69 3.22
C THR A 68 13.43 14.67 3.37
N ARG A 69 13.14 15.96 3.50
CA ARG A 69 14.17 17.02 3.62
C ARG A 69 14.87 17.07 4.98
N ALA A 70 14.28 16.48 6.02
CA ALA A 70 14.86 16.52 7.35
C ALA A 70 15.92 15.44 7.52
N GLU A 71 17.18 15.82 7.56
CA GLU A 71 18.35 14.94 7.69
C GLU A 71 18.37 14.14 9.01
N THR A 72 17.72 14.65 10.06
CA THR A 72 17.67 14.01 11.38
C THR A 72 16.50 13.05 11.55
N ALA A 73 15.58 12.99 10.59
CA ALA A 73 14.42 12.10 10.62
C ALA A 73 14.72 10.78 9.90
N THR A 74 14.14 9.71 10.40
CA THR A 74 14.15 8.43 9.72
C THR A 74 12.95 8.32 8.79
N HIS A 75 13.17 7.88 7.57
CA HIS A 75 12.13 7.81 6.57
C HIS A 75 11.83 6.37 6.12
N GLY A 76 10.55 6.07 5.96
CA GLY A 76 10.08 4.84 5.36
C GLY A 76 9.05 5.10 4.26
N VAL A 77 9.02 4.23 3.26
CA VAL A 77 8.06 4.26 2.16
C VAL A 77 7.27 2.96 2.15
N VAL A 78 5.95 3.11 2.15
CA VAL A 78 5.00 2.01 1.96
C VAL A 78 4.41 2.12 0.56
N LEU A 79 4.51 1.05 -0.22
CA LEU A 79 4.01 0.97 -1.59
C LEU A 79 2.77 0.08 -1.64
N GLY A 80 1.60 0.67 -1.91
CA GLY A 80 0.33 -0.04 -2.09
C GLY A 80 -0.23 0.25 -3.48
N VAL A 81 0.26 -0.46 -4.51
CA VAL A 81 -0.07 -0.26 -5.92
C VAL A 81 -0.46 -1.56 -6.58
N GLY A 82 -1.13 -1.50 -7.71
CA GLY A 82 -1.35 -2.67 -8.58
C GLY A 82 -2.82 -3.01 -8.84
N ALA A 83 -3.77 -2.63 -7.98
CA ALA A 83 -5.18 -2.95 -8.19
C ALA A 83 -5.71 -2.33 -9.49
N ASN A 84 -5.44 -1.06 -9.73
CA ASN A 84 -5.85 -0.35 -10.95
C ASN A 84 -5.06 -0.76 -12.19
N ASP A 85 -3.85 -1.30 -12.04
CA ASP A 85 -3.08 -1.86 -13.17
C ASP A 85 -3.85 -2.98 -13.85
N MET A 86 -4.56 -3.80 -13.07
CA MET A 86 -5.31 -4.97 -13.51
C MET A 86 -6.72 -4.66 -14.00
N THR A 87 -7.12 -3.39 -14.04
CA THR A 87 -8.37 -2.96 -14.66
C THR A 87 -8.26 -3.06 -16.17
N VAL A 88 -9.29 -3.61 -16.81
CA VAL A 88 -9.44 -3.65 -18.27
C VAL A 88 -10.25 -2.44 -18.73
N THR A 89 -9.69 -1.66 -19.65
CA THR A 89 -10.36 -0.56 -20.34
C THR A 89 -10.12 -0.75 -21.84
N ASP A 90 -11.16 -0.63 -22.63
CA ASP A 90 -11.09 -0.84 -24.10
C ASP A 90 -10.39 -2.17 -24.49
N ASN A 91 -10.75 -3.25 -23.80
CA ASN A 91 -10.19 -4.60 -23.97
C ASN A 91 -8.68 -4.70 -23.72
N ARG A 92 -8.10 -3.79 -22.94
CA ARG A 92 -6.68 -3.81 -22.57
C ARG A 92 -6.52 -3.55 -21.08
N LEU A 93 -5.52 -4.19 -20.48
CA LEU A 93 -5.06 -3.84 -19.14
C LEU A 93 -4.53 -2.40 -19.15
N ARG A 94 -4.84 -1.63 -18.11
CA ARG A 94 -4.29 -0.28 -17.95
C ARG A 94 -2.77 -0.30 -17.85
N VAL A 95 -2.20 -1.32 -17.19
CA VAL A 95 -0.76 -1.57 -17.14
C VAL A 95 -0.51 -3.08 -17.30
N ALA A 96 0.34 -3.46 -18.21
CA ALA A 96 0.73 -4.87 -18.35
C ALA A 96 1.49 -5.36 -17.11
N PRO A 97 1.27 -6.62 -16.64
CA PRO A 97 1.90 -7.13 -15.41
C PRO A 97 3.42 -6.95 -15.36
N GLY A 98 4.13 -7.25 -16.46
CA GLY A 98 5.59 -7.05 -16.52
C GLY A 98 6.02 -5.59 -16.37
N LEU A 99 5.21 -4.63 -16.82
CA LEU A 99 5.47 -3.19 -16.63
C LEU A 99 5.18 -2.77 -15.17
N ALA A 100 4.13 -3.31 -14.55
CA ALA A 100 3.84 -3.08 -13.14
C ALA A 100 4.99 -3.59 -12.24
N VAL A 101 5.47 -4.81 -12.48
CA VAL A 101 6.64 -5.40 -11.80
C VAL A 101 7.90 -4.54 -12.00
N GLY A 102 8.16 -4.12 -13.24
CA GLY A 102 9.29 -3.24 -13.56
C GLY A 102 9.18 -1.89 -12.85
N THR A 103 7.96 -1.35 -12.72
CA THR A 103 7.69 -0.09 -12.01
C THR A 103 7.92 -0.26 -10.51
N LEU A 104 7.41 -1.33 -9.89
CA LEU A 104 7.67 -1.63 -8.49
C LEU A 104 9.18 -1.69 -8.20
N ASN A 105 9.95 -2.38 -9.03
CA ASN A 105 11.41 -2.44 -8.89
C ASN A 105 12.05 -1.04 -8.92
N ARG A 106 11.65 -0.19 -9.85
CA ARG A 106 12.16 1.20 -9.94
C ARG A 106 11.81 2.04 -8.70
N LEU A 107 10.60 1.90 -8.16
CA LEU A 107 10.18 2.59 -6.92
C LEU A 107 11.02 2.12 -5.72
N ILE A 108 11.28 0.83 -5.61
CA ILE A 108 12.16 0.26 -4.59
C ILE A 108 13.59 0.83 -4.72
N ASP A 109 14.15 0.83 -5.93
CA ASP A 109 15.51 1.34 -6.17
C ASP A 109 15.64 2.81 -5.81
N ARG A 110 14.66 3.64 -6.22
CA ARG A 110 14.63 5.06 -5.88
C ARG A 110 14.53 5.32 -4.38
N THR A 111 13.76 4.49 -3.67
CA THR A 111 13.63 4.59 -2.21
C THR A 111 14.94 4.22 -1.52
N ARG A 112 15.52 3.08 -1.88
CA ARG A 112 16.77 2.59 -1.29
C ARG A 112 17.97 3.48 -1.61
N ALA A 113 18.03 4.06 -2.79
CA ALA A 113 19.09 5.00 -3.17
C ALA A 113 19.14 6.25 -2.27
N ARG A 114 18.06 6.56 -1.54
CA ARG A 114 18.00 7.62 -0.54
C ARG A 114 18.19 7.13 0.90
N GLY A 115 18.51 5.86 1.09
CA GLY A 115 18.69 5.26 2.41
C GLY A 115 17.37 5.01 3.17
N HIS A 116 16.21 5.06 2.49
CA HIS A 116 14.91 4.89 3.13
C HIS A 116 14.47 3.42 3.15
N GLY A 117 13.76 3.04 4.22
CA GLY A 117 13.15 1.71 4.32
C GLY A 117 11.94 1.54 3.39
N VAL A 118 11.72 0.31 2.92
CA VAL A 118 10.61 -0.05 2.03
C VAL A 118 9.75 -1.13 2.67
N LEU A 119 8.44 -0.96 2.60
CA LEU A 119 7.43 -1.99 2.85
C LEU A 119 6.49 -2.04 1.64
N ILE A 120 6.13 -3.23 1.19
CA ILE A 120 5.14 -3.41 0.13
C ILE A 120 3.86 -3.97 0.74
N VAL A 121 2.73 -3.29 0.48
CA VAL A 121 1.40 -3.81 0.73
C VAL A 121 0.83 -4.25 -0.60
N GLY A 122 0.54 -5.52 -0.75
CA GLY A 122 0.03 -6.09 -1.98
C GLY A 122 -1.28 -5.43 -2.42
N PRO A 123 -1.65 -5.49 -3.71
CA PRO A 123 -2.90 -4.94 -4.19
C PRO A 123 -4.09 -5.71 -3.61
N PRO A 124 -5.09 -5.02 -3.00
CA PRO A 124 -6.29 -5.65 -2.47
C PRO A 124 -7.28 -6.01 -3.60
N PRO A 125 -8.20 -6.96 -3.36
CA PRO A 125 -9.27 -7.29 -4.31
C PRO A 125 -10.29 -6.16 -4.42
N VAL A 126 -10.93 -6.07 -5.58
CA VAL A 126 -11.87 -5.01 -5.95
C VAL A 126 -13.32 -5.49 -6.11
N GLY A 127 -13.60 -6.78 -5.87
CA GLY A 127 -14.94 -7.37 -5.97
C GLY A 127 -15.37 -7.79 -7.38
N ASP A 128 -14.54 -7.62 -8.40
CA ASP A 128 -14.72 -8.19 -9.74
C ASP A 128 -13.86 -9.45 -9.86
N GLU A 129 -14.49 -10.62 -10.02
CA GLU A 129 -13.82 -11.92 -9.99
C GLU A 129 -12.66 -12.03 -10.99
N ALA A 130 -12.87 -11.56 -12.22
CA ALA A 130 -11.84 -11.64 -13.24
C ALA A 130 -10.68 -10.67 -12.99
N GLN A 131 -10.95 -9.51 -12.39
CA GLN A 131 -9.91 -8.57 -11.97
C GLN A 131 -9.20 -9.07 -10.72
N ASP A 132 -9.91 -9.65 -9.78
CA ASP A 132 -9.35 -10.20 -8.53
C ASP A 132 -8.41 -11.37 -8.79
N GLU A 133 -8.72 -12.23 -9.80
CA GLU A 133 -7.79 -13.27 -10.27
C GLU A 133 -6.47 -12.64 -10.77
N ARG A 134 -6.54 -11.64 -11.64
CA ARG A 134 -5.36 -10.94 -12.16
C ARG A 134 -4.59 -10.21 -11.05
N ILE A 135 -5.29 -9.63 -10.08
CA ILE A 135 -4.69 -9.00 -8.88
C ILE A 135 -3.92 -10.04 -8.07
N GLY A 136 -4.48 -11.23 -7.86
CA GLY A 136 -3.82 -12.31 -7.15
C GLY A 136 -2.53 -12.79 -7.85
N GLU A 137 -2.55 -12.90 -9.17
CA GLU A 137 -1.36 -13.22 -9.96
C GLU A 137 -0.28 -12.13 -9.87
N LEU A 138 -0.68 -10.85 -9.96
CA LEU A 138 0.24 -9.73 -9.81
C LEU A 138 0.81 -9.65 -8.37
N SER A 139 -0.03 -9.89 -7.34
CA SER A 139 0.40 -9.96 -5.94
C SER A 139 1.49 -11.01 -5.75
N THR A 140 1.33 -12.18 -6.36
CA THR A 140 2.34 -13.25 -6.34
C THR A 140 3.66 -12.80 -6.96
N GLN A 141 3.63 -12.07 -8.09
CA GLN A 141 4.83 -11.54 -8.72
C GLN A 141 5.50 -10.46 -7.84
N PHE A 142 4.72 -9.61 -7.19
CA PHE A 142 5.23 -8.61 -6.24
C PHE A 142 5.86 -9.26 -5.01
N ALA A 143 5.27 -10.34 -4.48
CA ALA A 143 5.83 -11.13 -3.39
C ALA A 143 7.20 -11.74 -3.78
N HIS A 144 7.34 -12.25 -5.01
CA HIS A 144 8.62 -12.74 -5.52
C HIS A 144 9.67 -11.62 -5.58
N VAL A 145 9.31 -10.43 -6.09
CA VAL A 145 10.22 -9.26 -6.07
C VAL A 145 10.66 -8.95 -4.63
N ALA A 146 9.71 -8.88 -3.70
CA ALA A 146 9.98 -8.58 -2.29
C ALA A 146 10.96 -9.60 -1.68
N THR A 147 10.69 -10.88 -1.88
CA THR A 147 11.54 -11.98 -1.38
C THR A 147 12.96 -11.89 -1.92
N HIS A 148 13.14 -11.73 -3.25
CA HIS A 148 14.46 -11.63 -3.86
C HIS A 148 15.24 -10.39 -3.43
N ARG A 149 14.55 -9.35 -3.00
CA ARG A 149 15.14 -8.09 -2.58
C ARG A 149 15.26 -7.93 -1.05
N GLY A 150 14.79 -8.92 -0.28
CA GLY A 150 14.78 -8.88 1.18
C GLY A 150 13.92 -7.71 1.70
N ILE A 151 12.73 -7.52 1.12
CA ILE A 151 11.77 -6.47 1.50
C ILE A 151 10.56 -7.14 2.15
N ALA A 152 10.03 -6.53 3.21
CA ALA A 152 8.79 -6.97 3.81
C ALA A 152 7.61 -6.79 2.85
N PHE A 153 6.78 -7.83 2.72
CA PHE A 153 5.59 -7.86 1.87
C PHE A 153 4.38 -8.27 2.70
N VAL A 154 3.29 -7.53 2.55
CA VAL A 154 2.00 -7.84 3.16
C VAL A 154 1.10 -8.41 2.07
N GLU A 155 0.79 -9.69 2.17
CA GLU A 155 -0.20 -10.30 1.28
C GLU A 155 -1.61 -9.83 1.65
N THR A 156 -2.35 -9.32 0.68
CA THR A 156 -3.69 -8.77 0.89
C THR A 156 -4.75 -9.40 -0.01
N ALA A 157 -4.41 -9.74 -1.25
CA ALA A 157 -5.36 -10.21 -2.24
C ALA A 157 -6.14 -11.42 -1.73
N LYS A 158 -5.44 -12.50 -1.42
CA LYS A 158 -6.06 -13.76 -1.01
C LYS A 158 -6.82 -13.67 0.32
N PRO A 159 -6.27 -13.12 1.42
CA PRO A 159 -7.00 -13.04 2.68
C PRO A 159 -8.21 -12.12 2.60
N LEU A 160 -8.16 -11.00 1.86
CA LEU A 160 -9.29 -10.10 1.74
C LEU A 160 -10.37 -10.61 0.79
N CYS A 161 -10.04 -11.36 -0.25
CA CYS A 161 -11.03 -12.08 -1.05
C CYS A 161 -11.89 -13.03 -0.21
N ALA A 162 -11.34 -13.63 0.84
CA ALA A 162 -12.05 -14.50 1.76
C ALA A 162 -12.74 -13.77 2.93
N HIS A 163 -12.44 -12.46 3.13
CA HIS A 163 -12.91 -11.72 4.28
C HIS A 163 -14.32 -11.16 4.07
N GLU A 164 -15.27 -11.60 4.90
CA GLU A 164 -16.68 -11.27 4.76
C GLU A 164 -16.94 -9.75 4.78
N ALA A 165 -16.41 -9.04 5.78
CA ALA A 165 -16.64 -7.59 5.90
C ALA A 165 -16.02 -6.82 4.71
N TRP A 166 -14.86 -7.24 4.19
CA TRP A 166 -14.29 -6.63 2.99
C TRP A 166 -15.25 -6.69 1.82
N ARG A 167 -15.76 -7.89 1.52
CA ARG A 167 -16.65 -8.12 0.38
C ARG A 167 -18.03 -7.48 0.55
N SER A 168 -18.65 -7.67 1.73
CA SER A 168 -20.00 -7.18 1.98
C SER A 168 -20.07 -5.65 2.01
N GLU A 169 -19.08 -4.99 2.63
CA GLU A 169 -19.01 -3.54 2.66
C GLU A 169 -18.69 -2.96 1.28
N ALA A 170 -17.77 -3.57 0.50
CA ALA A 170 -17.49 -3.16 -0.87
C ALA A 170 -18.74 -3.26 -1.75
N ALA A 171 -19.46 -4.38 -1.67
CA ALA A 171 -20.70 -4.58 -2.43
C ALA A 171 -21.82 -3.59 -2.02
N ALA A 172 -21.90 -3.22 -0.75
CA ALA A 172 -22.86 -2.25 -0.24
C ALA A 172 -22.50 -0.79 -0.59
N ASN A 173 -21.24 -0.54 -0.94
CA ASN A 173 -20.73 0.79 -1.25
C ASN A 173 -20.69 1.03 -2.77
N ASP A 174 -19.53 1.11 -3.39
CA ASP A 174 -19.36 1.37 -4.84
C ASP A 174 -18.99 0.11 -5.65
N GLY A 175 -19.03 -1.03 -5.01
CA GLY A 175 -18.67 -2.33 -5.57
C GLY A 175 -17.20 -2.70 -5.41
N SER A 176 -16.35 -1.76 -5.03
CA SER A 176 -14.90 -1.99 -4.94
C SER A 176 -14.29 -1.62 -3.59
N HIS A 177 -14.72 -0.52 -3.00
CA HIS A 177 -14.12 0.01 -1.78
C HIS A 177 -14.91 -0.40 -0.55
N PRO A 178 -14.28 -1.06 0.44
CA PRO A 178 -14.95 -1.45 1.67
C PRO A 178 -15.24 -0.23 2.57
N GLY A 179 -15.97 -0.48 3.64
CA GLY A 179 -16.17 0.45 4.73
C GLY A 179 -15.17 0.27 5.87
N ALA A 180 -15.60 0.64 7.07
CA ALA A 180 -14.75 0.69 8.25
C ALA A 180 -14.18 -0.67 8.67
N ALA A 181 -14.98 -1.75 8.61
CA ALA A 181 -14.55 -3.07 9.06
C ALA A 181 -13.61 -3.74 8.04
N GLY A 182 -13.85 -3.56 6.73
CA GLY A 182 -12.93 -4.04 5.70
C GLY A 182 -11.57 -3.35 5.77
N TYR A 183 -11.54 -2.02 5.95
CA TYR A 183 -10.27 -1.32 6.16
C TYR A 183 -9.59 -1.67 7.49
N ALA A 184 -10.35 -2.01 8.53
CA ALA A 184 -9.77 -2.55 9.77
C ALA A 184 -9.09 -3.90 9.54
N ALA A 185 -9.70 -4.78 8.72
CA ALA A 185 -9.09 -6.06 8.35
C ALA A 185 -7.76 -5.85 7.59
N LEU A 186 -7.72 -4.95 6.60
CA LEU A 186 -6.48 -4.64 5.90
C LEU A 186 -5.41 -4.06 6.86
N ALA A 187 -5.80 -3.16 7.77
CA ALA A 187 -4.87 -2.63 8.77
C ALA A 187 -4.31 -3.74 9.66
N THR A 188 -5.14 -4.72 10.06
CA THR A 188 -4.71 -5.89 10.84
C THR A 188 -3.66 -6.70 10.08
N LEU A 189 -3.88 -6.98 8.79
CA LEU A 189 -2.89 -7.69 7.96
C LEU A 189 -1.54 -6.94 7.94
N VAL A 190 -1.55 -5.62 7.83
CA VAL A 190 -0.32 -4.82 7.83
C VAL A 190 0.38 -4.89 9.19
N LEU A 191 -0.36 -4.78 10.29
CA LEU A 191 0.20 -4.84 11.64
C LEU A 191 0.80 -6.22 11.95
N ASP A 192 0.09 -7.29 11.60
CA ASP A 192 0.48 -8.67 11.86
C ASP A 192 1.64 -9.15 10.97
N ALA A 193 1.80 -8.57 9.78
CA ALA A 193 2.92 -8.87 8.90
C ALA A 193 4.27 -8.28 9.35
N GLY A 194 4.37 -7.79 10.58
CA GLY A 194 5.61 -7.30 11.17
C GLY A 194 5.85 -5.80 11.00
N TRP A 195 4.78 -5.01 10.93
CA TRP A 195 4.85 -3.53 10.89
C TRP A 195 5.76 -2.95 11.97
N THR A 196 5.58 -3.41 13.21
CA THR A 196 6.37 -2.97 14.38
C THR A 196 7.86 -3.24 14.22
N ASP A 197 8.21 -4.43 13.71
CA ASP A 197 9.60 -4.81 13.47
C ASP A 197 10.20 -4.04 12.29
N TRP A 198 9.39 -3.78 11.26
CA TRP A 198 9.81 -2.93 10.16
C TRP A 198 10.11 -1.50 10.64
N LEU A 199 9.23 -0.89 11.45
CA LEU A 199 9.47 0.43 12.05
C LEU A 199 10.73 0.45 12.94
N ALA A 200 10.99 -0.62 13.67
CA ALA A 200 12.19 -0.71 14.53
C ALA A 200 13.48 -0.76 13.72
N ARG A 201 13.45 -1.36 12.50
CA ARG A 201 14.61 -1.42 11.60
C ARG A 201 14.88 -0.14 10.82
N LEU A 202 13.98 0.83 10.87
CA LEU A 202 14.21 2.14 10.24
C LEU A 202 15.24 3.01 10.98
N GLY A 203 15.66 2.64 12.18
CA GLY A 203 16.66 3.38 12.98
C GLY A 203 16.15 3.81 14.33
#